data_3c3f9fc821c03c6c43499c452850d814
#
_entry.id   3c3f9fc821c03c6c43499c452850d814
#
_cell.length_a   1.000
_cell.length_b   1.000
_cell.length_c   1.000
_cell.angle_alpha   90.00
_cell.angle_beta   90.00
_cell.angle_gamma   90.00
#
_symmetry.space_group_name_H-M   'P 1'
#
loop_
_entity.id
_entity.type
_entity.pdbx_description
1 polymer ?
#
loop_
_entity_poly.entity_id
_entity_poly.type
_entity_poly.pdbx_seq_one_letter_code
_entity_poly.pdbx_strand_id
1 'polypeptide(L)'
;YVPADDLTDPAPAATFSHLDATTVLSREIVELGIYPAVDPLASTSRILDPLIIGEEHYKVARGVQEILQRYKELQDIIAILGMEELGEADKIIVSRARKVQRFLSQPFHVAEQFTGQPGCYVPLKETILEGKHDDLPESAFYMVGTIDEAIEKGRKMRGE
;
A
#
# COMPACT_ATOMS: atom_id res chain seq x y z
N TYR A 1 11.81 20.46 -13.81
CA TYR A 1 11.69 19.18 -14.54
C TYR A 1 13.10 18.63 -14.81
N VAL A 2 13.33 17.40 -14.38
CA VAL A 2 14.57 16.68 -14.67
C VAL A 2 14.22 15.31 -15.26
N PRO A 3 15.02 14.75 -16.19
CA PRO A 3 14.88 13.36 -16.58
C PRO A 3 15.11 12.48 -15.35
N ALA A 4 14.22 11.54 -15.08
CA ALA A 4 14.28 10.68 -13.90
C ALA A 4 13.92 9.23 -14.25
N ASP A 5 14.45 8.73 -15.38
CA ASP A 5 14.32 7.32 -15.74
C ASP A 5 15.12 6.43 -14.76
N ASP A 6 16.21 6.97 -14.23
CA ASP A 6 17.00 6.36 -13.15
C ASP A 6 17.10 7.34 -11.97
N LEU A 7 16.52 6.97 -10.82
CA LEU A 7 16.54 7.78 -9.59
C LEU A 7 17.94 7.85 -8.96
N THR A 8 18.89 7.02 -9.41
CA THR A 8 20.28 7.03 -8.94
C THR A 8 21.15 8.01 -9.71
N ASP A 9 20.66 8.57 -10.82
CA ASP A 9 21.37 9.61 -11.56
C ASP A 9 21.70 10.82 -10.67
N PRO A 10 22.83 11.51 -10.90
CA PRO A 10 23.29 12.61 -10.05
C PRO A 10 22.30 13.75 -9.87
N ALA A 11 21.51 14.09 -10.89
CA ALA A 11 20.55 15.18 -10.83
C ALA A 11 19.34 14.86 -9.96
N PRO A 12 18.61 13.73 -10.13
CA PRO A 12 17.59 13.28 -9.19
C PRO A 12 18.13 13.10 -7.77
N ALA A 13 19.26 12.39 -7.61
CA ALA A 13 19.86 12.10 -6.31
C ALA A 13 20.20 13.37 -5.51
N ALA A 14 20.78 14.38 -6.16
CA ALA A 14 21.05 15.66 -5.52
C ALA A 14 19.77 16.40 -5.14
N THR A 15 18.72 16.30 -5.95
CA THR A 15 17.42 16.94 -5.68
C THR A 15 16.73 16.33 -4.46
N PHE A 16 16.76 15.03 -4.29
CA PHE A 16 16.09 14.33 -3.17
C PHE A 16 16.60 14.79 -1.80
N SER A 17 17.87 15.18 -1.68
CA SER A 17 18.42 15.67 -0.41
C SER A 17 17.79 16.98 0.06
N HIS A 18 17.14 17.73 -0.82
CA HIS A 18 16.50 19.02 -0.53
C HIS A 18 14.98 18.93 -0.35
N LEU A 19 14.39 17.75 -0.56
CA LEU A 19 12.96 17.56 -0.46
C LEU A 19 12.52 17.12 0.94
N ASP A 20 11.43 17.70 1.42
CA ASP A 20 10.81 17.33 2.70
C ASP A 20 9.89 16.10 2.56
N ALA A 21 9.37 15.86 1.37
CA ALA A 21 8.57 14.69 1.04
C ALA A 21 8.82 14.26 -0.40
N THR A 22 8.81 12.97 -0.62
CA THR A 22 8.98 12.36 -1.94
C THR A 22 7.87 11.34 -2.16
N THR A 23 7.13 11.50 -3.25
CA THR A 23 6.15 10.51 -3.69
C THR A 23 6.66 9.85 -4.96
N VAL A 24 6.93 8.56 -4.89
CA VAL A 24 7.43 7.75 -6.00
C VAL A 24 6.28 6.95 -6.60
N LEU A 25 6.06 7.09 -7.91
CA LEU A 25 5.13 6.27 -8.66
C LEU A 25 5.87 5.10 -9.31
N SER A 26 5.37 3.89 -9.14
CA SER A 26 5.98 2.66 -9.65
C SER A 26 5.14 2.05 -10.78
N ARG A 27 5.81 1.67 -11.88
CA ARG A 27 5.18 0.91 -12.97
C ARG A 27 4.80 -0.50 -12.55
N GLU A 28 5.60 -1.13 -11.70
CA GLU A 28 5.31 -2.46 -11.15
C GLU A 28 3.98 -2.49 -10.38
N ILE A 29 3.69 -1.41 -9.63
CA ILE A 29 2.43 -1.26 -8.91
C ILE A 29 1.25 -1.04 -9.87
N VAL A 30 1.46 -0.30 -10.99
CA VAL A 30 0.45 -0.16 -12.05
C VAL A 30 0.11 -1.52 -12.67
N GLU A 31 1.10 -2.35 -12.92
CA GLU A 31 0.92 -3.70 -13.50
C GLU A 31 0.09 -4.62 -12.59
N LEU A 32 0.14 -4.40 -11.29
CA LEU A 32 -0.72 -5.07 -10.31
C LEU A 32 -2.17 -4.52 -10.27
N GLY A 33 -2.46 -3.48 -11.06
CA GLY A 33 -3.76 -2.82 -11.09
C GLY A 33 -4.06 -1.97 -9.85
N ILE A 34 -3.03 -1.53 -9.12
CA ILE A 34 -3.18 -0.73 -7.89
C ILE A 34 -3.05 0.75 -8.24
N TYR A 35 -4.07 1.53 -7.91
CA TYR A 35 -4.14 2.97 -8.15
C TYR A 35 -4.59 3.72 -6.88
N PRO A 36 -3.96 4.86 -6.51
CA PRO A 36 -2.77 5.44 -7.13
C PRO A 36 -1.54 4.53 -6.98
N ALA A 37 -0.69 4.50 -8.00
CA ALA A 37 0.48 3.61 -8.05
C ALA A 37 1.68 4.14 -7.25
N VAL A 38 1.44 4.58 -6.04
CA VAL A 38 2.45 5.10 -5.12
C VAL A 38 3.19 3.94 -4.48
N ASP A 39 4.52 3.96 -4.56
CA ASP A 39 5.36 3.00 -3.85
C ASP A 39 5.54 3.46 -2.39
N PRO A 40 4.95 2.76 -1.40
CA PRO A 40 5.03 3.13 0.01
C PRO A 40 6.41 2.89 0.62
N LEU A 41 7.26 2.08 -0.02
CA LEU A 41 8.62 1.79 0.45
C LEU A 41 9.64 2.81 -0.08
N ALA A 42 9.46 3.28 -1.31
CA ALA A 42 10.32 4.29 -1.93
C ALA A 42 9.89 5.74 -1.58
N SER A 43 8.64 5.93 -1.18
CA SER A 43 8.10 7.24 -0.80
C SER A 43 8.46 7.60 0.64
N THR A 44 8.79 8.86 0.88
CA THR A 44 9.20 9.35 2.20
C THR A 44 8.57 10.68 2.53
N SER A 45 8.42 10.99 3.82
CA SER A 45 7.97 12.30 4.29
C SER A 45 8.56 12.61 5.66
N ARG A 46 9.03 13.84 5.87
CA ARG A 46 9.52 14.31 7.16
C ARG A 46 8.42 14.48 8.20
N ILE A 47 7.18 14.68 7.76
CA ILE A 47 6.04 14.74 8.68
C ILE A 47 5.62 13.37 9.21
N LEU A 48 6.18 12.27 8.71
CA LEU A 48 6.01 10.94 9.28
C LEU A 48 6.87 10.81 10.57
N ASP A 49 6.47 11.57 11.57
CA ASP A 49 7.10 11.67 12.88
C ASP A 49 6.00 11.56 13.96
N PRO A 50 6.20 10.77 15.03
CA PRO A 50 5.18 10.57 16.06
C PRO A 50 4.76 11.86 16.77
N LEU A 51 5.63 12.88 16.83
CA LEU A 51 5.32 14.19 17.42
C LEU A 51 4.39 15.02 16.53
N ILE A 52 4.33 14.75 15.23
CA ILE A 52 3.53 15.51 14.26
C ILE A 52 2.20 14.80 13.99
N ILE A 53 2.24 13.52 13.63
CA ILE A 53 1.06 12.75 13.23
C ILE A 53 0.44 11.91 14.35
N GLY A 54 1.10 11.85 15.53
CA GLY A 54 0.72 11.00 16.64
C GLY A 54 1.33 9.60 16.57
N GLU A 55 1.52 9.01 17.76
CA GLU A 55 2.18 7.70 17.87
C GLU A 55 1.43 6.57 17.18
N GLU A 56 0.10 6.60 17.24
CA GLU A 56 -0.75 5.54 16.68
C GLU A 56 -0.60 5.49 15.16
N HIS A 57 -0.77 6.61 14.48
CA HIS A 57 -0.60 6.69 13.02
C HIS A 57 0.81 6.31 12.59
N TYR A 58 1.82 6.80 13.33
CA TYR A 58 3.22 6.46 13.05
C TYR A 58 3.49 4.96 13.16
N LYS A 59 3.02 4.30 14.22
CA LYS A 59 3.18 2.84 14.42
C LYS A 59 2.51 2.05 13.31
N VAL A 60 1.30 2.44 12.91
CA VAL A 60 0.59 1.77 11.80
C VAL A 60 1.34 1.96 10.48
N ALA A 61 1.77 3.17 10.14
CA ALA A 61 2.51 3.43 8.92
C ALA A 61 3.82 2.63 8.85
N ARG A 62 4.56 2.55 9.96
CA ARG A 62 5.77 1.72 10.05
C ARG A 62 5.48 0.24 9.94
N GLY A 63 4.44 -0.24 10.61
CA GLY A 63 4.01 -1.65 10.50
C GLY A 63 3.60 -2.04 9.09
N VAL A 64 2.92 -1.16 8.36
CA VAL A 64 2.60 -1.35 6.94
C VAL A 64 3.88 -1.46 6.09
N GLN A 65 4.83 -0.53 6.29
CA GLN A 65 6.11 -0.57 5.57
C GLN A 65 6.88 -1.85 5.86
N GLU A 66 6.94 -2.28 7.11
CA GLU A 66 7.63 -3.51 7.55
C GLU A 66 7.01 -4.77 6.91
N ILE A 67 5.68 -4.90 6.92
CA ILE A 67 4.98 -6.02 6.28
C ILE A 67 5.22 -6.03 4.77
N LEU A 68 5.16 -4.89 4.10
CA LEU A 68 5.39 -4.79 2.67
C LEU A 68 6.85 -5.06 2.30
N GLN A 69 7.81 -4.60 3.12
CA GLN A 69 9.22 -4.88 2.93
C GLN A 69 9.49 -6.39 3.05
N ARG A 70 8.94 -7.03 4.10
CA ARG A 70 9.05 -8.47 4.27
C ARG A 70 8.42 -9.25 3.12
N TYR A 71 7.27 -8.79 2.64
CA TYR A 71 6.62 -9.39 1.48
C TYR A 71 7.49 -9.30 0.22
N LYS A 72 8.13 -8.17 -0.02
CA LYS A 72 9.05 -8.00 -1.16
C LYS A 72 10.21 -8.99 -1.11
N GLU A 73 10.81 -9.20 0.07
CA GLU A 73 11.87 -10.20 0.27
C GLU A 73 11.38 -11.63 0.00
N LEU A 74 10.14 -11.94 0.40
CA LEU A 74 9.55 -13.26 0.18
C LEU A 74 9.13 -13.51 -1.26
N GLN A 75 8.88 -12.46 -2.06
CA GLN A 75 8.47 -12.61 -3.46
C GLN A 75 9.51 -13.37 -4.30
N ASP A 76 10.79 -13.14 -4.10
CA ASP A 76 11.87 -13.84 -4.80
C ASP A 76 11.88 -15.33 -4.44
N ILE A 77 11.64 -15.64 -3.18
CA ILE A 77 11.55 -17.02 -2.67
C ILE A 77 10.32 -17.70 -3.25
N ILE A 78 9.16 -17.02 -3.27
CA ILE A 78 7.91 -17.53 -3.83
C ILE A 78 8.04 -17.81 -5.32
N ALA A 79 8.74 -16.94 -6.06
CA ALA A 79 8.94 -17.09 -7.49
C ALA A 79 9.80 -18.32 -7.85
N ILE A 80 10.74 -18.70 -6.98
CA ILE A 80 11.66 -19.82 -7.21
C ILE A 80 11.10 -21.12 -6.66
N LEU A 81 10.61 -21.12 -5.42
CA LEU A 81 10.24 -22.34 -4.65
C LEU A 81 8.73 -22.55 -4.56
N GLY A 82 7.93 -21.53 -4.82
CA GLY A 82 6.47 -21.56 -4.62
C GLY A 82 6.02 -21.23 -3.20
N MET A 83 4.72 -21.01 -3.04
CA MET A 83 4.09 -20.68 -1.75
C MET A 83 4.12 -21.83 -0.74
N GLU A 84 4.16 -23.06 -1.22
CA GLU A 84 4.08 -24.28 -0.39
C GLU A 84 5.29 -24.42 0.54
N GLU A 85 6.46 -23.98 0.07
CA GLU A 85 7.73 -24.09 0.80
C GLU A 85 7.90 -23.02 1.89
N LEU A 86 6.99 -22.04 1.96
CA LEU A 86 7.03 -21.02 3.02
C LEU A 86 6.57 -21.61 4.36
N GLY A 87 7.22 -21.18 5.44
CA GLY A 87 6.75 -21.42 6.80
C GLY A 87 5.37 -20.81 7.06
N GLU A 88 4.62 -21.36 7.99
CA GLU A 88 3.26 -20.88 8.31
C GLU A 88 3.24 -19.39 8.71
N ALA A 89 4.25 -18.92 9.42
CA ALA A 89 4.39 -17.51 9.78
C ALA A 89 4.55 -16.60 8.54
N ASP A 90 5.38 -17.02 7.58
CA ASP A 90 5.58 -16.26 6.34
C ASP A 90 4.34 -16.30 5.44
N LYS A 91 3.59 -17.39 5.41
CA LYS A 91 2.30 -17.47 4.70
C LYS A 91 1.29 -16.46 5.24
N ILE A 92 1.22 -16.29 6.56
CA ILE A 92 0.36 -15.28 7.19
C ILE A 92 0.81 -13.86 6.79
N ILE A 93 2.12 -13.59 6.83
CA ILE A 93 2.68 -12.30 6.42
C ILE A 93 2.33 -11.98 4.96
N VAL A 94 2.51 -12.95 4.05
CA VAL A 94 2.16 -12.80 2.63
C VAL A 94 0.66 -12.51 2.45
N SER A 95 -0.22 -13.24 3.14
CA SER A 95 -1.66 -13.02 3.10
C SER A 95 -2.03 -11.62 3.56
N ARG A 96 -1.49 -11.17 4.69
CA ARG A 96 -1.72 -9.82 5.22
C ARG A 96 -1.16 -8.73 4.30
N ALA A 97 0.06 -8.92 3.80
CA ALA A 97 0.69 -7.97 2.88
C ALA A 97 -0.13 -7.74 1.61
N ARG A 98 -0.70 -8.81 1.03
CA ARG A 98 -1.58 -8.71 -0.14
C ARG A 98 -2.86 -7.92 0.17
N LYS A 99 -3.46 -8.13 1.34
CA LYS A 99 -4.63 -7.36 1.79
C LYS A 99 -4.29 -5.89 1.96
N VAL A 100 -3.17 -5.58 2.63
CA VAL A 100 -2.67 -4.21 2.79
C VAL A 100 -2.41 -3.57 1.43
N GLN A 101 -1.72 -4.26 0.54
CA GLN A 101 -1.43 -3.77 -0.80
C GLN A 101 -2.71 -3.45 -1.59
N ARG A 102 -3.73 -4.31 -1.51
CA ARG A 102 -5.05 -4.06 -2.11
C ARG A 102 -5.77 -2.89 -1.47
N PHE A 103 -5.67 -2.73 -0.16
CA PHE A 103 -6.28 -1.62 0.55
C PHE A 103 -5.63 -0.27 0.23
N LEU A 104 -4.36 -0.25 -0.14
CA LEU A 104 -3.68 0.96 -0.64
C LEU A 104 -4.21 1.42 -2.01
N SER A 105 -4.95 0.58 -2.74
CA SER A 105 -5.69 1.00 -3.92
C SER A 105 -6.98 1.71 -3.49
N GLN A 106 -7.10 2.98 -3.88
CA GLN A 106 -8.26 3.81 -3.51
C GLN A 106 -8.85 4.49 -4.74
N PRO A 107 -10.18 4.66 -4.80
CA PRO A 107 -10.80 5.47 -5.82
C PRO A 107 -10.43 6.93 -5.59
N PHE A 108 -9.84 7.59 -6.57
CA PHE A 108 -9.46 8.99 -6.47
C PHE A 108 -9.99 9.80 -7.67
N HIS A 109 -10.31 11.06 -7.43
CA HIS A 109 -11.05 11.91 -8.37
C HIS A 109 -10.40 12.03 -9.75
N VAL A 110 -9.06 12.10 -9.83
CA VAL A 110 -8.35 12.24 -11.12
C VAL A 110 -8.50 10.99 -11.99
N ALA A 111 -8.71 9.83 -11.39
CA ALA A 111 -8.85 8.56 -12.11
C ALA A 111 -10.29 8.20 -12.48
N GLU A 112 -11.30 8.96 -12.09
CA GLU A 112 -12.72 8.67 -12.34
C GLU A 112 -13.02 8.38 -13.82
N GLN A 113 -12.39 9.14 -14.73
CA GLN A 113 -12.57 8.96 -16.17
C GLN A 113 -12.03 7.62 -16.70
N PHE A 114 -11.05 7.03 -16.01
CA PHE A 114 -10.39 5.80 -16.42
C PHE A 114 -10.94 4.57 -15.71
N THR A 115 -11.31 4.72 -14.43
CA THR A 115 -11.81 3.61 -13.58
C THR A 115 -13.32 3.46 -13.64
N GLY A 116 -14.06 4.51 -14.04
CA GLY A 116 -15.52 4.55 -13.98
C GLY A 116 -16.09 4.57 -12.57
N GLN A 117 -15.25 4.76 -11.54
CA GLN A 117 -15.65 4.83 -10.14
C GLN A 117 -15.48 6.26 -9.62
N PRO A 118 -16.46 6.80 -8.86
CA PRO A 118 -16.33 8.12 -8.26
C PRO A 118 -15.19 8.11 -7.23
N GLY A 119 -14.42 9.20 -7.21
CA GLY A 119 -13.36 9.39 -6.22
C GLY A 119 -13.90 9.53 -4.81
N CYS A 120 -13.13 9.08 -3.84
CA CYS A 120 -13.46 9.16 -2.43
C CYS A 120 -12.32 9.85 -1.67
N TYR A 121 -12.65 10.80 -0.80
CA TYR A 121 -11.67 11.37 0.13
C TYR A 121 -11.71 10.57 1.43
N VAL A 122 -10.57 9.98 1.80
CA VAL A 122 -10.41 9.24 3.04
C VAL A 122 -9.67 10.10 4.06
N PRO A 123 -10.29 10.45 5.20
CA PRO A 123 -9.62 11.17 6.28
C PRO A 123 -8.43 10.38 6.83
N LEU A 124 -7.36 11.09 7.19
CA LEU A 124 -6.11 10.49 7.68
C LEU A 124 -6.32 9.54 8.88
N LYS A 125 -7.28 9.84 9.76
CA LYS A 125 -7.60 9.02 10.92
C LYS A 125 -8.24 7.67 10.60
N GLU A 126 -8.87 7.54 9.43
CA GLU A 126 -9.57 6.31 9.00
C GLU A 126 -8.66 5.34 8.25
N THR A 127 -7.40 5.71 8.06
CA THR A 127 -6.41 4.90 7.32
C THR A 127 -5.75 3.82 8.19
N ILE A 128 -6.22 3.59 9.42
CA ILE A 128 -5.59 2.69 10.39
C ILE A 128 -6.07 1.26 10.20
N LEU A 129 -5.15 0.36 9.82
CA LEU A 129 -5.38 -1.08 9.71
C LEU A 129 -4.98 -1.78 11.02
N GLU A 130 -5.95 -2.07 11.87
CA GLU A 130 -5.77 -3.06 12.92
C GLU A 130 -6.05 -4.45 12.35
N GLY A 131 -5.12 -5.41 12.40
CA GLY A 131 -5.20 -6.77 11.84
C GLY A 131 -6.41 -7.64 12.25
N LYS A 132 -7.56 -7.03 12.51
CA LYS A 132 -8.82 -7.65 12.95
C LYS A 132 -9.62 -8.32 11.82
N HIS A 133 -9.17 -8.22 10.57
CA HIS A 133 -9.95 -8.62 9.40
C HIS A 133 -9.24 -9.66 8.52
N ASP A 134 -8.46 -10.54 9.15
CA ASP A 134 -7.76 -11.61 8.43
C ASP A 134 -8.70 -12.64 7.79
N ASP A 135 -9.95 -12.69 8.23
CA ASP A 135 -11.02 -13.55 7.73
C ASP A 135 -11.66 -13.06 6.41
N LEU A 136 -11.51 -11.77 6.06
CA LEU A 136 -12.08 -11.20 4.85
C LEU A 136 -11.27 -11.60 3.59
N PRO A 137 -11.94 -11.82 2.43
CA PRO A 137 -11.25 -12.12 1.18
C PRO A 137 -10.44 -10.92 0.71
N GLU A 138 -9.30 -11.17 0.08
CA GLU A 138 -8.37 -10.16 -0.44
C GLU A 138 -9.04 -9.14 -1.38
N SER A 139 -10.01 -9.60 -2.18
CA SER A 139 -10.77 -8.76 -3.11
C SER A 139 -11.69 -7.73 -2.43
N ALA A 140 -12.04 -7.93 -1.16
CA ALA A 140 -12.85 -6.96 -0.39
C ALA A 140 -12.07 -5.65 -0.16
N PHE A 141 -10.75 -5.71 -0.05
CA PHE A 141 -9.89 -4.56 0.21
C PHE A 141 -9.54 -3.74 -1.04
N TYR A 142 -9.94 -4.18 -2.22
CA TYR A 142 -9.59 -3.51 -3.47
C TYR A 142 -10.54 -2.36 -3.80
N MET A 143 -10.01 -1.17 -4.08
CA MET A 143 -10.76 0.04 -4.47
C MET A 143 -11.87 0.40 -3.47
N VAL A 144 -11.51 0.52 -2.21
CA VAL A 144 -12.37 0.97 -1.12
C VAL A 144 -11.75 2.19 -0.44
N GLY A 145 -12.57 3.07 0.11
CA GLY A 145 -12.08 4.24 0.83
C GLY A 145 -11.73 3.91 2.27
N THR A 146 -12.65 3.29 3.00
CA THR A 146 -12.51 3.01 4.43
C THR A 146 -12.50 1.51 4.72
N ILE A 147 -12.07 1.15 5.93
CA ILE A 147 -12.10 -0.24 6.38
C ILE A 147 -13.53 -0.77 6.51
N ASP A 148 -14.48 0.09 6.89
CA ASP A 148 -15.90 -0.29 7.00
C ASP A 148 -16.49 -0.67 5.64
N GLU A 149 -16.12 0.05 4.57
CA GLU A 149 -16.50 -0.31 3.20
C GLU A 149 -15.92 -1.66 2.79
N ALA A 150 -14.67 -1.98 3.18
CA ALA A 150 -14.07 -3.29 2.93
C ALA A 150 -14.82 -4.41 3.65
N ILE A 151 -15.24 -4.18 4.90
CA ILE A 151 -16.03 -5.13 5.69
C ILE A 151 -17.38 -5.38 5.04
N GLU A 152 -18.09 -4.32 4.66
CA GLU A 152 -19.40 -4.43 4.00
C GLU A 152 -19.29 -5.17 2.64
N LYS A 153 -18.27 -4.83 1.85
CA LYS A 153 -17.98 -5.51 0.60
C LYS A 153 -17.65 -6.98 0.79
N GLY A 154 -16.86 -7.31 1.83
CA GLY A 154 -16.54 -8.69 2.18
C GLY A 154 -17.76 -9.51 2.60
N ARG A 155 -18.70 -8.94 3.38
CA ARG A 155 -19.97 -9.58 3.73
C ARG A 155 -20.84 -9.84 2.51
N LYS A 156 -21.03 -8.85 1.64
CA LYS A 156 -21.76 -9.02 0.39
C LYS A 156 -21.18 -10.13 -0.52
N MET A 157 -19.84 -10.27 -0.53
CA MET A 157 -19.18 -11.35 -1.29
C MET A 157 -19.40 -12.74 -0.71
N ARG A 158 -19.63 -12.85 0.61
CA ARG A 158 -19.96 -14.13 1.27
C ARG A 158 -21.44 -14.48 1.18
N GLY A 159 -22.29 -13.57 0.72
CA GLY A 159 -23.75 -13.79 0.66
C GLY A 159 -24.47 -13.56 1.99
N GLU A 160 -23.87 -12.80 2.89
CA GLU A 160 -24.43 -12.38 4.17
C GLU A 160 -25.15 -11.03 4.06
#